data_ce55ca46016fc4155361007681ef5ed3
#
_entry.id   ce55ca46016fc4155361007681ef5ed3
#
_cell.length_a   1.000
_cell.length_b   1.000
_cell.length_c   1.000
_cell.angle_alpha   90.00
_cell.angle_beta   90.00
_cell.angle_gamma   90.00
#
_symmetry.space_group_name_H-M   'P 1'
#
loop_
_entity.id
_entity.type
_entity.pdbx_description
1 polymer ?
#
loop_
_entity_poly.entity_id
_entity_poly.type
_entity_poly.pdbx_seq_one_letter_code
_entity_poly.pdbx_strand_id
1 'polypeptide(L)'
;MKDFIGIYTNAVDPNLCDWIVKFIDQSCFVDVGENDFKETSWRQDKQVLLETFSPIEAKHLQNFVVECLKNYINECAPFISTYTYVSSLSLIQKTKPMQGYHAFHSENTNWQTCARTFAWMVYLNDVEEGGETEFLYQQKKIKPKKGTVVIWPGGFTHSHRGNSPMSDKYIATGWFQPDQGSLREHMFKIS
;
A
#
# COMPACT_ATOMS: atom_id res chain seq x y z
N MET A 1 -15.79 -9.83 15.77
CA MET A 1 -15.76 -10.00 14.31
C MET A 1 -14.37 -9.61 13.85
N LYS A 2 -13.73 -10.38 12.96
CA LYS A 2 -12.43 -10.01 12.40
C LYS A 2 -12.61 -8.77 11.51
N ASP A 3 -11.75 -7.78 11.66
CA ASP A 3 -11.78 -6.55 10.86
C ASP A 3 -11.03 -6.68 9.53
N PHE A 4 -10.39 -7.82 9.29
CA PHE A 4 -9.60 -8.15 8.09
C PHE A 4 -8.49 -7.14 7.76
N ILE A 5 -7.96 -6.47 8.78
CA ILE A 5 -6.80 -5.60 8.66
C ILE A 5 -5.62 -6.29 9.36
N GLY A 6 -4.64 -6.75 8.58
CA GLY A 6 -3.38 -7.30 9.09
C GLY A 6 -2.41 -6.16 9.41
N ILE A 7 -1.81 -6.19 10.60
CA ILE A 7 -0.82 -5.20 11.04
C ILE A 7 0.40 -5.97 11.54
N TYR A 8 1.54 -5.82 10.86
CA TYR A 8 2.78 -6.54 11.12
C TYR A 8 3.87 -5.52 11.48
N THR A 9 4.10 -5.36 12.77
CA THR A 9 5.10 -4.42 13.29
C THR A 9 6.52 -4.98 13.14
N ASN A 10 7.50 -4.09 12.89
CA ASN A 10 8.91 -4.48 12.68
C ASN A 10 9.10 -5.55 11.58
N ALA A 11 8.23 -5.56 10.57
CA ALA A 11 8.23 -6.55 9.51
C ALA A 11 9.23 -6.22 8.40
N VAL A 12 9.62 -4.96 8.24
CA VAL A 12 10.60 -4.50 7.25
C VAL A 12 11.84 -3.99 7.97
N ASP A 13 13.02 -4.36 7.43
CA ASP A 13 14.32 -3.89 7.95
C ASP A 13 14.35 -2.35 8.03
N PRO A 14 14.61 -1.77 9.21
CA PRO A 14 14.72 -0.32 9.37
C PRO A 14 15.76 0.33 8.45
N ASN A 15 16.87 -0.35 8.16
CA ASN A 15 17.90 0.17 7.25
C ASN A 15 17.38 0.29 5.82
N LEU A 16 16.56 -0.66 5.37
CA LEU A 16 15.90 -0.56 4.06
C LEU A 16 14.90 0.60 4.02
N CYS A 17 14.13 0.79 5.09
CA CYS A 17 13.23 1.92 5.22
C CYS A 17 14.00 3.26 5.11
N ASP A 18 15.09 3.40 5.87
CA ASP A 18 15.91 4.62 5.87
C ASP A 18 16.57 4.86 4.51
N TRP A 19 17.02 3.79 3.86
CA TRP A 19 17.58 3.89 2.51
C TRP A 19 16.52 4.39 1.51
N ILE A 20 15.30 3.84 1.53
CA ILE A 20 14.21 4.26 0.64
C ILE A 20 13.85 5.73 0.89
N VAL A 21 13.74 6.16 2.15
CA VAL A 21 13.45 7.56 2.50
C VAL A 21 14.53 8.48 1.93
N LYS A 22 15.81 8.17 2.15
CA LYS A 22 16.92 8.96 1.63
C LYS A 22 16.95 8.99 0.10
N PHE A 23 16.69 7.86 -0.54
CA PHE A 23 16.62 7.75 -2.00
C PHE A 23 15.55 8.67 -2.57
N ILE A 24 14.37 8.65 -1.97
CA ILE A 24 13.22 9.46 -2.39
C ILE A 24 13.51 10.96 -2.26
N ASP A 25 14.12 11.40 -1.17
CA ASP A 25 14.44 12.80 -0.97
C ASP A 25 15.44 13.35 -2.00
N GLN A 26 16.19 12.45 -2.65
CA GLN A 26 17.17 12.77 -3.69
C GLN A 26 16.63 12.55 -5.12
N SER A 27 15.42 11.99 -5.28
CA SER A 27 14.87 11.61 -6.58
C SER A 27 13.93 12.68 -7.16
N CYS A 28 13.71 12.60 -8.48
CA CYS A 28 12.65 13.36 -9.13
C CYS A 28 11.30 12.70 -8.85
N PHE A 29 10.40 13.44 -8.23
CA PHE A 29 9.04 12.99 -7.94
C PHE A 29 8.04 13.42 -8.99
N VAL A 30 6.96 12.67 -9.10
CA VAL A 30 5.72 13.15 -9.71
C VAL A 30 4.87 13.74 -8.60
N ASP A 31 4.59 15.03 -8.68
CA ASP A 31 3.62 15.69 -7.79
C ASP A 31 2.20 15.30 -8.21
N VAL A 32 1.45 14.76 -7.24
CA VAL A 32 0.04 14.40 -7.43
C VAL A 32 -0.81 15.46 -6.74
N GLY A 33 -1.77 16.02 -7.47
CA GLY A 33 -2.69 17.01 -6.93
C GLY A 33 -2.28 18.48 -7.11
N GLU A 34 -1.09 18.78 -7.62
CA GLU A 34 -0.70 20.19 -7.88
C GLU A 34 -1.22 20.75 -9.22
N ASN A 35 -1.53 19.89 -10.19
CA ASN A 35 -1.87 20.30 -11.57
C ASN A 35 -3.35 20.15 -11.96
N ASP A 36 -4.18 19.55 -11.11
CA ASP A 36 -5.61 19.36 -11.40
C ASP A 36 -6.46 20.39 -10.65
N PHE A 37 -6.79 21.47 -11.33
CA PHE A 37 -7.55 22.62 -10.78
C PHE A 37 -8.93 22.27 -10.19
N LYS A 38 -9.39 21.04 -10.29
CA LYS A 38 -10.70 20.59 -9.76
C LYS A 38 -10.64 19.58 -8.61
N GLU A 39 -9.52 18.90 -8.39
CA GLU A 39 -9.43 17.77 -7.45
C GLU A 39 -8.30 17.88 -6.42
N THR A 40 -7.55 18.96 -6.41
CA THR A 40 -6.36 19.18 -5.58
C THR A 40 -6.60 19.21 -4.08
N SER A 41 -7.84 19.35 -3.63
CA SER A 41 -8.17 19.46 -2.21
C SER A 41 -8.23 18.12 -1.48
N TRP A 42 -8.36 16.99 -2.19
CA TRP A 42 -8.58 15.68 -1.56
C TRP A 42 -7.36 14.76 -1.56
N ARG A 43 -6.36 15.05 -2.44
CA ARG A 43 -5.10 14.32 -2.47
C ARG A 43 -3.94 15.23 -2.83
N GLN A 44 -2.89 15.21 -2.00
CA GLN A 44 -1.61 15.89 -2.23
C GLN A 44 -0.48 15.01 -1.69
N ASP A 45 0.36 14.49 -2.56
CA ASP A 45 1.57 13.74 -2.23
C ASP A 45 2.57 13.77 -3.39
N LYS A 46 3.80 13.37 -3.13
CA LYS A 46 4.81 13.13 -4.16
C LYS A 46 5.01 11.64 -4.32
N GLN A 47 5.16 11.17 -5.57
CA GLN A 47 5.21 9.74 -5.87
C GLN A 47 6.40 9.37 -6.75
N VAL A 48 6.91 8.16 -6.53
CA VAL A 48 7.89 7.50 -7.41
C VAL A 48 7.68 5.99 -7.40
N LEU A 49 7.83 5.35 -8.55
CA LEU A 49 7.87 3.89 -8.65
C LEU A 49 9.27 3.39 -8.34
N LEU A 50 9.42 2.61 -7.27
CA LEU A 50 10.71 2.13 -6.81
C LEU A 50 11.36 1.18 -7.84
N GLU A 51 10.57 0.32 -8.48
CA GLU A 51 11.04 -0.64 -9.49
C GLU A 51 11.73 0.03 -10.66
N THR A 52 11.30 1.23 -11.04
CA THR A 52 11.88 1.97 -12.16
C THR A 52 13.31 2.42 -11.90
N PHE A 53 13.60 2.78 -10.64
CA PHE A 53 14.88 3.40 -10.28
C PHE A 53 15.80 2.49 -9.46
N SER A 54 15.22 1.56 -8.71
CA SER A 54 15.94 0.68 -7.78
C SER A 54 15.29 -0.69 -7.67
N PRO A 55 15.36 -1.53 -8.73
CA PRO A 55 14.66 -2.82 -8.77
C PRO A 55 15.15 -3.82 -7.72
N ILE A 56 16.38 -3.70 -7.24
CA ILE A 56 16.94 -4.59 -6.19
C ILE A 56 16.25 -4.30 -4.86
N GLU A 57 16.20 -3.06 -4.45
CA GLU A 57 15.56 -2.63 -3.19
C GLU A 57 14.05 -2.82 -3.26
N ALA A 58 13.44 -2.60 -4.42
CA ALA A 58 12.03 -2.93 -4.66
C ALA A 58 11.77 -4.41 -4.42
N LYS A 59 12.61 -5.30 -4.94
CA LYS A 59 12.51 -6.74 -4.70
C LYS A 59 12.70 -7.10 -3.23
N HIS A 60 13.65 -6.48 -2.53
CA HIS A 60 13.84 -6.69 -1.10
C HIS A 60 12.60 -6.28 -0.31
N LEU A 61 12.03 -5.11 -0.60
CA LEU A 61 10.80 -4.64 0.02
C LEU A 61 9.63 -5.62 -0.24
N GLN A 62 9.46 -6.03 -1.48
CA GLN A 62 8.41 -6.98 -1.89
C GLN A 62 8.53 -8.32 -1.15
N ASN A 63 9.74 -8.82 -0.88
CA ASN A 63 9.93 -10.07 -0.13
C ASN A 63 9.35 -9.96 1.28
N PHE A 64 9.60 -8.87 2.01
CA PHE A 64 9.01 -8.65 3.34
C PHE A 64 7.48 -8.58 3.28
N VAL A 65 6.94 -7.86 2.29
CA VAL A 65 5.49 -7.72 2.11
C VAL A 65 4.82 -9.05 1.75
N VAL A 66 5.47 -9.88 0.93
CA VAL A 66 4.97 -11.22 0.57
C VAL A 66 4.93 -12.15 1.77
N GLU A 67 5.93 -12.11 2.65
CA GLU A 67 5.89 -12.90 3.89
C GLU A 67 4.72 -12.46 4.81
N CYS A 68 4.47 -11.16 4.89
CA CYS A 68 3.30 -10.64 5.61
C CYS A 68 1.98 -11.10 4.94
N LEU A 69 1.91 -11.15 3.60
CA LEU A 69 0.73 -11.65 2.89
C LEU A 69 0.45 -13.13 3.19
N LYS A 70 1.48 -13.97 3.25
CA LYS A 70 1.33 -15.39 3.61
C LYS A 70 0.70 -15.53 5.00
N ASN A 71 1.21 -14.78 5.98
CA ASN A 71 0.65 -14.76 7.33
C ASN A 71 -0.80 -14.24 7.32
N TYR A 72 -1.06 -13.15 6.60
CA TYR A 72 -2.40 -12.57 6.45
C TYR A 72 -3.41 -13.58 5.88
N ILE A 73 -3.05 -14.28 4.80
CA ILE A 73 -3.92 -15.29 4.19
C ILE A 73 -4.20 -16.42 5.19
N ASN A 74 -3.18 -16.94 5.87
CA ASN A 74 -3.35 -17.98 6.86
C ASN A 74 -4.28 -17.58 8.02
N GLU A 75 -4.19 -16.33 8.46
CA GLU A 75 -4.98 -15.81 9.59
C GLU A 75 -6.41 -15.43 9.19
N CYS A 76 -6.58 -14.80 8.03
CA CYS A 76 -7.82 -14.14 7.65
C CYS A 76 -8.63 -14.91 6.60
N ALA A 77 -7.95 -15.61 5.69
CA ALA A 77 -8.59 -16.21 4.53
C ALA A 77 -7.89 -17.51 4.06
N PRO A 78 -7.74 -18.53 4.91
CA PRO A 78 -6.97 -19.74 4.56
C PRO A 78 -7.55 -20.50 3.35
N PHE A 79 -8.82 -20.32 3.04
CA PHE A 79 -9.47 -20.96 1.88
C PHE A 79 -8.98 -20.42 0.52
N ILE A 80 -8.31 -19.28 0.48
CA ILE A 80 -7.70 -18.73 -0.73
C ILE A 80 -6.19 -18.99 -0.85
N SER A 81 -5.61 -19.78 0.06
CA SER A 81 -4.17 -20.08 0.07
C SER A 81 -3.69 -20.88 -1.15
N THR A 82 -4.62 -21.46 -1.90
CA THR A 82 -4.33 -22.19 -3.15
C THR A 82 -4.17 -21.28 -4.36
N TYR A 83 -4.55 -20.00 -4.25
CA TYR A 83 -4.40 -19.04 -5.35
C TYR A 83 -3.04 -18.35 -5.27
N THR A 84 -2.45 -18.10 -6.44
CA THR A 84 -1.22 -17.31 -6.55
C THR A 84 -1.58 -15.84 -6.71
N TYR A 85 -0.90 -14.99 -5.93
CA TYR A 85 -1.02 -13.54 -6.01
C TYR A 85 0.31 -12.94 -6.40
N VAL A 86 0.26 -11.90 -7.24
CA VAL A 86 1.42 -11.11 -7.65
C VAL A 86 1.25 -9.65 -7.22
N SER A 87 2.35 -9.04 -6.83
CA SER A 87 2.43 -7.59 -6.61
C SER A 87 3.34 -7.02 -7.71
N SER A 88 2.84 -6.05 -8.44
CA SER A 88 3.52 -5.57 -9.66
C SER A 88 4.32 -4.31 -9.47
N LEU A 89 4.13 -3.60 -8.35
CA LEU A 89 4.79 -2.31 -8.11
C LEU A 89 4.86 -1.95 -6.63
N SER A 90 5.87 -1.14 -6.30
CA SER A 90 6.02 -0.45 -5.03
C SER A 90 5.99 1.06 -5.30
N LEU A 91 4.84 1.67 -5.06
CA LEU A 91 4.66 3.11 -5.18
C LEU A 91 5.09 3.76 -3.87
N ILE A 92 6.17 4.51 -3.92
CA ILE A 92 6.63 5.27 -2.77
C ILE A 92 5.97 6.63 -2.77
N GLN A 93 5.50 7.06 -1.60
CA GLN A 93 4.82 8.33 -1.44
C GLN A 93 5.45 9.14 -0.31
N LYS A 94 5.69 10.43 -0.57
CA LYS A 94 6.05 11.42 0.42
C LYS A 94 4.89 12.39 0.60
N THR A 95 4.38 12.48 1.81
CA THR A 95 3.34 13.43 2.21
C THR A 95 3.95 14.46 3.16
N LYS A 96 3.89 15.73 2.81
CA LYS A 96 4.36 16.84 3.65
C LYS A 96 3.33 17.18 4.74
N PRO A 97 3.72 17.94 5.77
CA PRO A 97 2.78 18.45 6.76
C PRO A 97 1.56 19.12 6.12
N MET A 98 0.39 18.87 6.67
CA MET A 98 -0.92 19.34 6.21
C MET A 98 -1.39 18.80 4.85
N GLN A 99 -0.59 18.03 4.13
CA GLN A 99 -0.99 17.30 2.94
C GLN A 99 -1.58 15.92 3.31
N GLY A 100 -2.10 15.19 2.33
CA GLY A 100 -2.63 13.85 2.55
C GLY A 100 -3.53 13.36 1.42
N TYR A 101 -4.08 12.17 1.60
CA TYR A 101 -5.16 11.64 0.78
C TYR A 101 -6.43 11.64 1.63
N HIS A 102 -7.11 12.78 1.66
CA HIS A 102 -8.19 13.07 2.62
C HIS A 102 -9.52 12.42 2.28
N ALA A 103 -9.75 12.07 1.02
CA ALA A 103 -10.97 11.41 0.61
C ALA A 103 -10.96 9.93 0.99
N PHE A 104 -12.06 9.44 1.55
CA PHE A 104 -12.26 8.00 1.70
C PHE A 104 -12.37 7.35 0.32
N HIS A 105 -11.57 6.33 0.10
CA HIS A 105 -11.52 5.59 -1.15
C HIS A 105 -11.30 4.09 -0.90
N SER A 106 -11.53 3.30 -1.93
CA SER A 106 -11.15 1.89 -2.00
C SER A 106 -10.31 1.63 -3.26
N GLU A 107 -9.63 0.49 -3.32
CA GLU A 107 -8.58 0.26 -4.30
C GLU A 107 -9.08 -0.32 -5.63
N ASN A 108 -10.26 -0.93 -5.65
CA ASN A 108 -10.79 -1.67 -6.81
C ASN A 108 -12.12 -1.09 -7.32
N THR A 109 -12.15 0.19 -7.61
CA THR A 109 -13.37 0.93 -7.94
C THR A 109 -13.73 0.99 -9.43
N ASN A 110 -12.84 0.58 -10.32
CA ASN A 110 -13.03 0.66 -11.76
C ASN A 110 -12.43 -0.56 -12.49
N TRP A 111 -12.63 -0.63 -13.81
CA TRP A 111 -12.16 -1.75 -14.62
C TRP A 111 -10.65 -1.98 -14.53
N GLN A 112 -9.85 -0.94 -14.51
CA GLN A 112 -8.39 -1.04 -14.46
C GLN A 112 -7.89 -1.55 -13.10
N THR A 113 -8.66 -1.35 -12.05
CA THR A 113 -8.28 -1.67 -10.68
C THR A 113 -9.06 -2.83 -10.07
N CYS A 114 -10.07 -3.38 -10.77
CA CYS A 114 -10.97 -4.40 -10.23
C CYS A 114 -10.26 -5.68 -9.74
N ALA A 115 -9.08 -5.99 -10.28
CA ALA A 115 -8.27 -7.15 -9.89
C ALA A 115 -7.47 -6.95 -8.59
N ARG A 116 -7.42 -5.75 -8.01
CA ARG A 116 -6.72 -5.47 -6.74
C ARG A 116 -7.45 -6.16 -5.59
N THR A 117 -7.01 -7.38 -5.26
CA THR A 117 -7.64 -8.20 -4.21
C THR A 117 -7.27 -7.68 -2.82
N PHE A 118 -5.98 -7.41 -2.61
CA PHE A 118 -5.47 -6.84 -1.37
C PHE A 118 -4.64 -5.60 -1.67
N ALA A 119 -4.78 -4.60 -0.82
CA ALA A 119 -3.84 -3.52 -0.73
C ALA A 119 -2.82 -3.80 0.37
N TRP A 120 -1.61 -3.28 0.20
CA TRP A 120 -0.59 -3.29 1.22
C TRP A 120 0.07 -1.93 1.34
N MET A 121 0.54 -1.62 2.53
CA MET A 121 1.29 -0.39 2.81
C MET A 121 2.37 -0.68 3.84
N VAL A 122 3.52 -0.04 3.68
CA VAL A 122 4.63 -0.02 4.65
C VAL A 122 4.86 1.41 5.10
N TYR A 123 4.87 1.66 6.40
CA TYR A 123 5.35 2.92 6.95
C TYR A 123 6.87 2.93 6.96
N LEU A 124 7.48 3.88 6.25
CA LEU A 124 8.94 3.97 6.11
C LEU A 124 9.59 4.83 7.20
N ASN A 125 8.78 5.63 7.91
CA ASN A 125 9.22 6.41 9.06
C ASN A 125 8.15 6.46 10.14
N ASP A 126 8.55 6.88 11.34
CA ASP A 126 7.63 7.24 12.40
C ASP A 126 7.03 8.62 12.14
N VAL A 127 5.76 8.80 12.51
CA VAL A 127 5.10 10.12 12.57
C VAL A 127 4.42 10.21 13.93
N GLU A 128 4.85 11.19 14.76
CA GLU A 128 4.36 11.28 16.13
C GLU A 128 2.94 11.86 16.21
N GLU A 129 2.59 12.82 15.35
CA GLU A 129 1.29 13.48 15.37
C GLU A 129 0.67 13.48 13.96
N GLY A 130 -0.56 12.99 13.87
CA GLY A 130 -1.28 12.84 12.61
C GLY A 130 -0.75 11.70 11.72
N GLY A 131 -1.08 11.74 10.45
CA GLY A 131 -0.58 10.80 9.44
C GLY A 131 -1.17 9.39 9.52
N GLU A 132 -2.16 9.13 10.37
CA GLU A 132 -2.79 7.82 10.49
C GLU A 132 -3.45 7.40 9.18
N THR A 133 -3.48 6.09 8.94
CA THR A 133 -4.40 5.49 7.98
C THR A 133 -5.69 5.17 8.70
N GLU A 134 -6.78 5.79 8.27
CA GLU A 134 -8.10 5.67 8.90
C GLU A 134 -9.03 4.83 8.04
N PHE A 135 -9.59 3.78 8.62
CA PHE A 135 -10.58 2.89 8.01
C PHE A 135 -11.98 3.27 8.48
N LEU A 136 -12.85 3.58 7.51
CA LEU A 136 -14.19 4.15 7.77
C LEU A 136 -15.09 3.19 8.56
N TYR A 137 -15.31 2.00 8.01
CA TYR A 137 -16.29 1.05 8.57
C TYR A 137 -15.74 0.31 9.79
N GLN A 138 -14.43 0.09 9.87
CA GLN A 138 -13.78 -0.54 11.01
C GLN A 138 -13.54 0.44 12.16
N GLN A 139 -13.75 1.75 11.93
CA GLN A 139 -13.49 2.84 12.90
C GLN A 139 -12.08 2.74 13.50
N LYS A 140 -11.11 2.40 12.65
CA LYS A 140 -9.73 2.11 13.07
C LYS A 140 -8.77 3.13 12.48
N LYS A 141 -7.87 3.63 13.31
CA LYS A 141 -6.76 4.49 12.91
C LYS A 141 -5.45 3.78 13.21
N ILE A 142 -4.58 3.69 12.21
CA ILE A 142 -3.26 3.06 12.34
C ILE A 142 -2.20 4.13 12.28
N LYS A 143 -1.50 4.31 13.41
CA LYS A 143 -0.42 5.29 13.54
C LYS A 143 0.80 4.85 12.73
N PRO A 144 1.47 5.75 11.98
CA PRO A 144 2.71 5.43 11.29
C PRO A 144 3.82 5.02 12.25
N LYS A 145 4.30 3.79 12.08
CA LYS A 145 5.49 3.25 12.78
C LYS A 145 6.39 2.59 11.77
N LYS A 146 7.66 3.02 11.72
CA LYS A 146 8.67 2.52 10.78
C LYS A 146 8.71 1.00 10.74
N GLY A 147 8.76 0.43 9.54
CA GLY A 147 8.84 -1.02 9.33
C GLY A 147 7.55 -1.78 9.55
N THR A 148 6.43 -1.09 9.81
CA THR A 148 5.11 -1.73 9.93
C THR A 148 4.49 -1.93 8.56
N VAL A 149 4.09 -3.17 8.28
CA VAL A 149 3.30 -3.54 7.10
C VAL A 149 1.83 -3.60 7.49
N VAL A 150 0.96 -3.02 6.67
CA VAL A 150 -0.50 -3.12 6.80
C VAL A 150 -1.05 -3.76 5.53
N ILE A 151 -1.93 -4.76 5.67
CA ILE A 151 -2.59 -5.46 4.55
C ILE A 151 -4.09 -5.50 4.80
N TRP A 152 -4.89 -5.20 3.76
CA TRP A 152 -6.36 -5.20 3.84
C TRP A 152 -6.99 -5.54 2.49
N PRO A 153 -8.28 -6.00 2.46
CA PRO A 153 -9.02 -6.21 1.22
C PRO A 153 -9.17 -4.92 0.42
N GLY A 154 -8.96 -4.98 -0.91
CA GLY A 154 -9.02 -3.80 -1.78
C GLY A 154 -10.42 -3.22 -2.00
N GLY A 155 -11.49 -3.91 -1.55
CA GLY A 155 -12.88 -3.57 -1.80
C GLY A 155 -13.44 -2.43 -0.94
N PHE A 156 -14.64 -1.97 -1.30
CA PHE A 156 -15.32 -0.84 -0.65
C PHE A 156 -15.58 -1.04 0.85
N THR A 157 -15.62 -2.27 1.34
CA THR A 157 -15.77 -2.59 2.77
C THR A 157 -14.60 -2.08 3.61
N HIS A 158 -13.44 -1.82 2.99
CA HIS A 158 -12.24 -1.29 3.61
C HIS A 158 -11.89 0.11 3.06
N SER A 159 -12.93 0.92 2.84
CA SER A 159 -12.71 2.32 2.49
C SER A 159 -11.88 3.01 3.57
N HIS A 160 -10.82 3.68 3.13
CA HIS A 160 -9.82 4.28 4.00
C HIS A 160 -9.33 5.60 3.44
N ARG A 161 -8.63 6.37 4.29
CA ARG A 161 -7.98 7.63 3.93
C ARG A 161 -6.68 7.82 4.70
N GLY A 162 -5.82 8.71 4.21
CA GLY A 162 -4.66 9.20 4.94
C GLY A 162 -4.97 10.52 5.65
N ASN A 163 -4.82 10.55 6.96
CA ASN A 163 -4.91 11.79 7.73
C ASN A 163 -3.65 12.63 7.53
N SER A 164 -3.78 13.96 7.65
CA SER A 164 -2.64 14.89 7.54
C SER A 164 -1.60 14.61 8.61
N PRO A 165 -0.32 14.45 8.24
CA PRO A 165 0.76 14.38 9.21
C PRO A 165 1.20 15.79 9.62
N MET A 166 1.81 15.90 10.81
CA MET A 166 2.46 17.14 11.27
C MET A 166 3.96 17.19 10.96
N SER A 167 4.52 16.09 10.44
CA SER A 167 5.88 15.98 9.91
C SER A 167 5.87 15.20 8.60
N ASP A 168 6.96 15.18 7.84
CA ASP A 168 7.06 14.41 6.60
C ASP A 168 6.74 12.93 6.87
N LYS A 169 5.80 12.38 6.11
CA LYS A 169 5.39 10.98 6.15
C LYS A 169 5.82 10.28 4.87
N TYR A 170 6.46 9.13 5.01
CA TYR A 170 6.88 8.29 3.89
C TYR A 170 6.22 6.92 4.01
N ILE A 171 5.63 6.47 2.90
CA ILE A 171 5.08 5.12 2.79
C ILE A 171 5.49 4.47 1.47
N ALA A 172 5.54 3.15 1.49
CA ALA A 172 5.48 2.34 0.27
C ALA A 172 4.11 1.68 0.21
N THR A 173 3.49 1.64 -0.97
CA THR A 173 2.19 0.98 -1.16
C THR A 173 2.14 0.25 -2.48
N GLY A 174 1.24 -0.74 -2.55
CA GLY A 174 0.99 -1.51 -3.75
C GLY A 174 -0.21 -2.43 -3.57
N TRP A 175 -0.39 -3.30 -4.55
CA TRP A 175 -1.57 -4.17 -4.59
C TRP A 175 -1.18 -5.59 -4.96
N PHE A 176 -1.84 -6.55 -4.34
CA PHE A 176 -1.84 -7.93 -4.76
C PHE A 176 -3.07 -8.21 -5.63
N GLN A 177 -2.83 -8.86 -6.75
CA GLN A 177 -3.86 -9.31 -7.68
C GLN A 177 -3.62 -10.78 -8.04
N PRO A 178 -4.68 -11.52 -8.45
CA PRO A 178 -4.50 -12.89 -8.89
C PRO A 178 -3.52 -12.98 -10.05
N ASP A 179 -2.67 -13.99 -10.04
CA ASP A 179 -1.77 -14.26 -11.16
C ASP A 179 -2.58 -14.68 -12.39
N GLN A 180 -2.47 -13.91 -13.46
CA GLN A 180 -3.17 -14.18 -14.72
C GLN A 180 -2.68 -15.46 -15.41
N GLY A 181 -1.47 -15.94 -15.10
CA GLY A 181 -0.94 -17.20 -15.61
C GLY A 181 -1.79 -18.39 -15.20
N SER A 182 -2.23 -18.45 -13.95
CA SER A 182 -3.10 -19.50 -13.44
C SER A 182 -4.52 -19.48 -14.07
N LEU A 183 -5.02 -18.30 -14.39
CA LEU A 183 -6.32 -18.16 -15.07
C LEU A 183 -6.26 -18.63 -16.53
N ARG A 184 -5.16 -18.39 -17.23
CA ARG A 184 -4.99 -18.86 -18.63
C ARG A 184 -4.99 -20.37 -18.73
N GLU A 185 -4.34 -21.08 -17.82
CA GLU A 185 -4.35 -22.55 -17.80
C GLU A 185 -5.74 -23.14 -17.54
N HIS A 186 -6.57 -22.46 -16.73
CA HIS A 186 -7.94 -22.94 -16.46
C HIS A 186 -8.92 -22.60 -17.59
N MET A 187 -8.78 -21.45 -18.23
CA MET A 187 -9.65 -21.04 -19.34
C MET A 187 -9.47 -21.89 -20.61
N PHE A 188 -8.31 -22.51 -20.81
CA PHE A 188 -8.05 -23.39 -21.96
C PHE A 188 -8.33 -24.88 -21.69
N LYS A 189 -8.68 -25.26 -20.47
CA LYS A 189 -9.04 -26.66 -20.10
C LYS A 189 -10.54 -26.95 -20.15
N ILE A 190 -11.36 -26.00 -20.57
CA ILE A 190 -12.79 -26.21 -20.84
C ILE A 190 -12.94 -26.44 -22.34
N SER A 191 -12.45 -27.58 -22.81
CA SER A 191 -12.76 -28.11 -24.16
C SER A 191 -13.18 -29.56 -24.03
#